data_2aad46418d97f9636ec6122663770407
#
_entry.id   2aad46418d97f9636ec6122663770407
#
_cell.length_a   1.000
_cell.length_b   1.000
_cell.length_c   1.000
_cell.angle_alpha   90.00
_cell.angle_beta   90.00
_cell.angle_gamma   90.00
#
_symmetry.space_group_name_H-M   'P 1'
#
loop_
_entity.id
_entity.type
_entity.pdbx_description
1 polymer ?
#
loop_
_entity_poly.entity_id
_entity_poly.type
_entity_poly.pdbx_seq_one_letter_code
_entity_poly.pdbx_strand_id
1 'polypeptide(L)'
;GYNVISAKIDYKNFCIDKDETLKLISETNPKFAFIDRSEGLYYEDFSWIKETGIPYCVFDASQYLTNILSGSYISPFDMGFDLILSTLHKNFPGPQKALLATKSIDSYWHKIISGTSTFISNSHPEEMFMAGESIKQIEKLKIYSNELLRISKELESNLYELNVNVLKKDDNKIPTQHIWVLFDNKNICYSSFKNLEKIGLYTNYRLLPYRLGYGLRIGVGGAIQSGLRKENVSELAKLISECISKGYSSDLNQESRNFIKKINKNGKLI
;
A
#
# COMPACT_ATOMS: atom_id res chain seq x y z
N GLY A 1 -9.69 -28.99 5.09
CA GLY A 1 -9.26 -27.67 4.63
C GLY A 1 -10.47 -26.77 4.41
N TYR A 2 -10.24 -25.47 4.27
CA TYR A 2 -11.31 -24.51 3.95
C TYR A 2 -11.51 -24.45 2.44
N ASN A 3 -12.77 -24.30 2.01
CA ASN A 3 -13.08 -23.97 0.63
C ASN A 3 -12.93 -22.45 0.45
N VAL A 4 -11.95 -22.02 -0.33
CA VAL A 4 -11.66 -20.59 -0.56
C VAL A 4 -12.19 -20.19 -1.93
N ILE A 5 -12.99 -19.13 -1.96
CA ILE A 5 -13.59 -18.58 -3.17
C ILE A 5 -13.10 -17.13 -3.30
N SER A 6 -12.62 -16.77 -4.48
CA SER A 6 -12.14 -15.42 -4.76
C SER A 6 -13.26 -14.51 -5.25
N ALA A 7 -13.30 -13.29 -4.76
CA ALA A 7 -14.17 -12.24 -5.28
C ALA A 7 -13.95 -12.02 -6.78
N LYS A 8 -14.97 -11.56 -7.48
CA LYS A 8 -14.88 -11.22 -8.90
C LYS A 8 -14.19 -9.88 -9.09
N ILE A 9 -13.45 -9.75 -10.18
CA ILE A 9 -12.62 -8.57 -10.45
C ILE A 9 -13.12 -7.87 -11.71
N ASP A 10 -13.34 -6.56 -11.58
CA ASP A 10 -13.49 -5.68 -12.73
C ASP A 10 -12.09 -5.24 -13.21
N TYR A 11 -11.62 -5.88 -14.27
CA TYR A 11 -10.30 -5.63 -14.84
C TYR A 11 -10.19 -4.26 -15.51
N LYS A 12 -11.30 -3.69 -15.95
CA LYS A 12 -11.35 -2.38 -16.61
C LYS A 12 -11.24 -1.23 -15.60
N ASN A 13 -11.94 -1.38 -14.48
CA ASN A 13 -12.01 -0.35 -13.45
C ASN A 13 -11.02 -0.57 -12.29
N PHE A 14 -10.22 -1.64 -12.32
CA PHE A 14 -9.22 -1.99 -11.31
C PHE A 14 -9.78 -2.08 -9.88
N CYS A 15 -10.92 -2.74 -9.75
CA CYS A 15 -11.63 -2.90 -8.48
C CYS A 15 -12.28 -4.28 -8.37
N ILE A 16 -12.91 -4.54 -7.23
CA ILE A 16 -13.78 -5.71 -7.09
C ILE A 16 -15.08 -5.42 -7.86
N ASP A 17 -15.53 -6.38 -8.66
CA ASP A 17 -16.85 -6.37 -9.28
C ASP A 17 -17.90 -6.66 -8.20
N LYS A 18 -18.59 -5.61 -7.76
CA LYS A 18 -19.57 -5.69 -6.68
C LYS A 18 -20.72 -6.66 -7.02
N ASP A 19 -21.32 -6.47 -8.19
CA ASP A 19 -22.56 -7.18 -8.54
C ASP A 19 -22.30 -8.68 -8.74
N GLU A 20 -21.24 -9.01 -9.47
CA GLU A 20 -20.84 -10.41 -9.65
C GLU A 20 -20.32 -11.03 -8.34
N THR A 21 -19.73 -10.24 -7.44
CA THR A 21 -19.30 -10.74 -6.13
C THR A 21 -20.50 -10.98 -5.21
N LEU A 22 -21.50 -10.10 -5.19
CA LEU A 22 -22.73 -10.29 -4.42
C LEU A 22 -23.49 -11.54 -4.88
N LYS A 23 -23.57 -11.76 -6.19
CA LYS A 23 -24.16 -12.99 -6.74
C LYS A 23 -23.41 -14.24 -6.26
N LEU A 24 -22.07 -14.21 -6.32
CA LEU A 24 -21.23 -15.30 -5.84
C LEU A 24 -21.44 -15.58 -4.34
N ILE A 25 -21.54 -14.52 -3.53
CA ILE A 25 -21.83 -14.63 -2.09
C ILE A 25 -23.17 -15.30 -1.85
N SER A 26 -24.23 -14.90 -2.58
CA SER A 26 -25.56 -15.49 -2.43
C SER A 26 -25.59 -16.97 -2.81
N GLU A 27 -24.82 -17.37 -3.82
CA GLU A 27 -24.73 -18.77 -4.28
C GLU A 27 -23.94 -19.66 -3.31
N THR A 28 -22.93 -19.11 -2.64
CA THR A 28 -21.95 -19.88 -1.87
C THR A 28 -22.10 -19.78 -0.35
N ASN A 29 -22.83 -18.78 0.12
CA ASN A 29 -23.09 -18.50 1.54
C ASN A 29 -21.81 -18.61 2.42
N PRO A 30 -20.77 -17.80 2.16
CA PRO A 30 -19.51 -17.91 2.86
C PRO A 30 -19.67 -17.55 4.34
N LYS A 31 -18.91 -18.21 5.21
CA LYS A 31 -18.91 -17.95 6.66
C LYS A 31 -17.94 -16.85 7.08
N PHE A 32 -17.07 -16.44 6.17
CA PHE A 32 -15.99 -15.52 6.45
C PHE A 32 -15.61 -14.75 5.16
N ALA A 33 -15.40 -13.45 5.28
CA ALA A 33 -14.82 -12.64 4.22
C ALA A 33 -13.47 -12.04 4.66
N PHE A 34 -12.48 -12.10 3.79
CA PHE A 34 -11.19 -11.48 4.00
C PHE A 34 -10.89 -10.57 2.80
N ILE A 35 -10.81 -9.27 3.04
CA ILE A 35 -10.49 -8.28 2.01
C ILE A 35 -9.04 -7.87 2.16
N ASP A 36 -8.20 -8.29 1.20
CA ASP A 36 -6.83 -7.82 1.01
C ASP A 36 -6.75 -7.04 -0.30
N ARG A 37 -6.51 -5.74 -0.18
CA ARG A 37 -6.32 -4.85 -1.32
C ARG A 37 -4.93 -4.23 -1.33
N SER A 38 -3.95 -4.89 -0.72
CA SER A 38 -2.55 -4.41 -0.58
C SER A 38 -1.91 -3.96 -1.89
N GLU A 39 -2.38 -4.47 -3.02
CA GLU A 39 -1.94 -4.10 -4.36
C GLU A 39 -2.93 -3.15 -5.06
N GLY A 40 -3.97 -2.70 -4.37
CA GLY A 40 -5.01 -1.86 -4.97
C GLY A 40 -4.46 -0.54 -5.51
N LEU A 41 -4.93 -0.15 -6.70
CA LEU A 41 -4.66 1.16 -7.29
C LEU A 41 -5.53 2.23 -6.63
N TYR A 42 -6.72 1.82 -6.19
CA TYR A 42 -7.71 2.66 -5.53
C TYR A 42 -8.07 2.09 -4.16
N TYR A 43 -8.43 2.96 -3.24
CA TYR A 43 -9.10 2.59 -2.01
C TYR A 43 -10.61 2.48 -2.29
N GLU A 44 -11.13 1.28 -2.12
CA GLU A 44 -12.51 0.95 -2.48
C GLU A 44 -13.44 1.05 -1.27
N ASP A 45 -14.68 1.50 -1.51
CA ASP A 45 -15.75 1.46 -0.51
C ASP A 45 -16.43 0.08 -0.55
N PHE A 46 -16.30 -0.65 0.55
CA PHE A 46 -16.92 -1.96 0.76
C PHE A 46 -18.15 -1.91 1.68
N SER A 47 -18.80 -0.76 1.84
CA SER A 47 -19.97 -0.62 2.75
C SER A 47 -21.10 -1.58 2.41
N TRP A 48 -21.18 -2.05 1.16
CA TRP A 48 -22.12 -3.08 0.72
C TRP A 48 -21.91 -4.45 1.41
N ILE A 49 -20.77 -4.68 2.06
CA ILE A 49 -20.50 -5.96 2.75
C ILE A 49 -21.45 -6.19 3.94
N LYS A 50 -21.97 -5.10 4.54
CA LYS A 50 -22.98 -5.16 5.62
C LYS A 50 -24.26 -5.88 5.21
N GLU A 51 -24.61 -5.79 3.93
CA GLU A 51 -25.86 -6.31 3.37
C GLU A 51 -25.75 -7.79 2.98
N THR A 52 -24.54 -8.35 3.02
CA THR A 52 -24.29 -9.72 2.54
C THR A 52 -24.70 -10.81 3.53
N GLY A 53 -24.85 -10.50 4.80
CA GLY A 53 -25.10 -11.46 5.87
C GLY A 53 -23.93 -12.38 6.20
N ILE A 54 -22.73 -12.10 5.68
CA ILE A 54 -21.51 -12.87 6.04
C ILE A 54 -21.23 -12.68 7.53
N PRO A 55 -21.10 -13.79 8.32
CA PRO A 55 -21.04 -13.71 9.76
C PRO A 55 -19.82 -12.98 10.33
N TYR A 56 -18.70 -12.96 9.60
CA TYR A 56 -17.48 -12.29 10.07
C TYR A 56 -16.64 -11.78 8.90
N CYS A 57 -16.30 -10.49 8.94
CA CYS A 57 -15.59 -9.81 7.88
C CYS A 57 -14.31 -9.17 8.38
N VAL A 58 -13.19 -9.44 7.71
CA VAL A 58 -11.86 -8.94 8.03
C VAL A 58 -11.30 -8.09 6.91
N PHE A 59 -10.69 -6.98 7.25
CA PHE A 59 -10.00 -6.08 6.32
C PHE A 59 -8.49 -6.03 6.63
N ASP A 60 -7.66 -6.30 5.64
CA ASP A 60 -6.21 -6.07 5.72
C ASP A 60 -5.89 -4.62 5.36
N ALA A 61 -5.53 -3.84 6.37
CA ALA A 61 -5.17 -2.43 6.26
C ALA A 61 -3.65 -2.19 6.13
N SER A 62 -2.84 -3.21 5.90
CA SER A 62 -1.37 -3.11 5.95
C SER A 62 -0.77 -2.05 5.05
N GLN A 63 -1.44 -1.71 3.94
CA GLN A 63 -1.01 -0.63 3.04
C GLN A 63 -1.79 0.69 3.24
N TYR A 64 -2.70 0.74 4.19
CA TYR A 64 -3.65 1.85 4.32
C TYR A 64 -3.81 2.38 5.75
N LEU A 65 -3.19 1.74 6.75
CA LEU A 65 -3.42 2.03 8.17
C LEU A 65 -3.24 3.51 8.50
N THR A 66 -2.16 4.13 8.01
CA THR A 66 -1.93 5.58 8.24
C THR A 66 -3.05 6.44 7.66
N ASN A 67 -3.49 6.13 6.45
CA ASN A 67 -4.54 6.88 5.76
C ASN A 67 -5.92 6.69 6.44
N ILE A 68 -6.18 5.51 6.99
CA ILE A 68 -7.37 5.21 7.79
C ILE A 68 -7.33 5.97 9.12
N LEU A 69 -6.23 5.88 9.86
CA LEU A 69 -6.10 6.56 11.17
C LEU A 69 -6.09 8.08 11.04
N SER A 70 -5.59 8.62 9.94
CA SER A 70 -5.61 10.06 9.65
C SER A 70 -6.98 10.58 9.19
N GLY A 71 -7.92 9.70 8.86
CA GLY A 71 -9.22 10.06 8.29
C GLY A 71 -9.19 10.37 6.79
N SER A 72 -8.05 10.14 6.10
CA SER A 72 -7.96 10.30 4.64
C SER A 72 -8.75 9.22 3.90
N TYR A 73 -8.93 8.05 4.53
CA TYR A 73 -9.77 6.96 4.03
C TYR A 73 -10.86 6.63 5.05
N ILE A 74 -12.02 6.19 4.54
CA ILE A 74 -13.10 5.68 5.39
C ILE A 74 -12.61 4.48 6.21
N SER A 75 -13.00 4.42 7.47
CA SER A 75 -12.62 3.30 8.34
C SER A 75 -13.30 2.01 7.88
N PRO A 76 -12.58 0.86 7.80
CA PRO A 76 -13.21 -0.44 7.57
C PRO A 76 -14.33 -0.76 8.57
N PHE A 77 -14.21 -0.28 9.81
CA PHE A 77 -15.29 -0.40 10.79
C PHE A 77 -16.57 0.34 10.39
N ASP A 78 -16.44 1.49 9.73
CA ASP A 78 -17.60 2.24 9.23
C ASP A 78 -18.18 1.59 7.97
N MET A 79 -17.36 0.86 7.22
CA MET A 79 -17.81 0.00 6.12
C MET A 79 -18.46 -1.31 6.60
N GLY A 80 -18.35 -1.66 7.90
CA GLY A 80 -19.02 -2.83 8.48
C GLY A 80 -18.15 -4.06 8.68
N PHE A 81 -16.84 -3.91 8.65
CA PHE A 81 -15.91 -4.98 9.01
C PHE A 81 -15.85 -5.17 10.52
N ASP A 82 -15.66 -6.42 10.96
CA ASP A 82 -15.57 -6.81 12.37
C ASP A 82 -14.14 -6.70 12.90
N LEU A 83 -13.16 -6.94 12.04
CA LEU A 83 -11.75 -6.96 12.39
C LEU A 83 -10.92 -6.21 11.34
N ILE A 84 -9.98 -5.41 11.82
CA ILE A 84 -8.89 -4.85 11.02
C ILE A 84 -7.60 -5.58 11.39
N LEU A 85 -6.92 -6.11 10.38
CA LEU A 85 -5.55 -6.59 10.46
C LEU A 85 -4.62 -5.58 9.80
N SER A 86 -3.46 -5.30 10.36
CA SER A 86 -2.44 -4.48 9.74
C SER A 86 -1.04 -4.83 10.19
N THR A 87 -0.05 -4.62 9.30
CA THR A 87 1.35 -4.49 9.69
C THR A 87 1.67 -3.05 10.06
N LEU A 88 2.56 -2.85 11.04
CA LEU A 88 2.94 -1.51 11.52
C LEU A 88 4.22 -0.95 10.84
N HIS A 89 4.87 -1.72 9.98
CA HIS A 89 6.17 -1.37 9.37
C HIS A 89 6.11 -1.11 7.86
N LYS A 90 4.92 -0.90 7.29
CA LYS A 90 4.71 -0.63 5.85
C LYS A 90 4.22 0.80 5.64
N ASN A 91 2.92 0.96 5.40
CA ASN A 91 2.30 2.27 5.27
C ASN A 91 2.34 3.05 6.60
N PHE A 92 2.13 2.36 7.72
CA PHE A 92 2.28 2.94 9.05
C PHE A 92 3.76 2.95 9.46
N PRO A 93 4.30 4.09 9.96
CA PRO A 93 5.71 4.25 10.30
C PRO A 93 6.02 3.76 11.72
N GLY A 94 5.76 2.49 11.97
CA GLY A 94 5.96 1.84 13.26
C GLY A 94 6.95 0.67 13.20
N PRO A 95 7.10 -0.07 14.29
CA PRO A 95 8.00 -1.21 14.40
C PRO A 95 7.49 -2.43 13.59
N GLN A 96 8.31 -3.44 13.45
CA GLN A 96 7.97 -4.69 12.76
C GLN A 96 7.01 -5.55 13.59
N LYS A 97 5.78 -5.07 13.70
CA LYS A 97 4.67 -5.72 14.40
C LYS A 97 3.43 -5.80 13.52
N ALA A 98 2.50 -6.66 13.93
CA ALA A 98 1.13 -6.67 13.43
C ALA A 98 0.18 -6.05 14.47
N LEU A 99 -0.90 -5.46 13.97
CA LEU A 99 -2.02 -4.95 14.75
C LEU A 99 -3.28 -5.73 14.38
N LEU A 100 -4.02 -6.15 15.39
CA LEU A 100 -5.41 -6.58 15.26
C LEU A 100 -6.28 -5.61 16.04
N ALA A 101 -7.34 -5.11 15.43
CA ALA A 101 -8.29 -4.21 16.06
C ALA A 101 -9.72 -4.66 15.78
N THR A 102 -10.58 -4.61 16.80
CA THR A 102 -12.01 -4.90 16.71
C THR A 102 -12.83 -3.88 17.49
N LYS A 103 -14.09 -3.68 17.11
CA LYS A 103 -15.07 -2.92 17.90
C LYS A 103 -15.73 -3.77 18.97
N SER A 104 -15.71 -5.09 18.85
CA SER A 104 -16.45 -6.01 19.71
C SER A 104 -15.54 -7.07 20.32
N ILE A 105 -15.63 -7.22 21.63
CA ILE A 105 -14.99 -8.33 22.36
C ILE A 105 -16.03 -9.47 22.46
N ASP A 106 -16.09 -10.26 21.42
CA ASP A 106 -17.03 -11.37 21.27
C ASP A 106 -16.33 -12.74 21.26
N SER A 107 -17.09 -13.80 20.97
CA SER A 107 -16.55 -15.16 20.91
C SER A 107 -15.50 -15.35 19.82
N TYR A 108 -15.57 -14.61 18.71
CA TYR A 108 -14.57 -14.65 17.66
C TYR A 108 -13.26 -14.01 18.12
N TRP A 109 -13.34 -12.85 18.79
CA TRP A 109 -12.17 -12.20 19.37
C TRP A 109 -11.46 -13.10 20.38
N HIS A 110 -12.20 -13.74 21.29
CA HIS A 110 -11.61 -14.66 22.25
C HIS A 110 -10.91 -15.86 21.58
N LYS A 111 -11.48 -16.39 20.49
CA LYS A 111 -10.84 -17.47 19.71
C LYS A 111 -9.56 -16.99 19.03
N ILE A 112 -9.55 -15.77 18.46
CA ILE A 112 -8.36 -15.17 17.85
C ILE A 112 -7.26 -15.04 18.90
N ILE A 113 -7.54 -14.42 20.05
CA ILE A 113 -6.56 -14.20 21.10
C ILE A 113 -6.02 -15.52 21.64
N SER A 114 -6.87 -16.52 21.91
CA SER A 114 -6.40 -17.83 22.36
C SER A 114 -5.56 -18.55 21.31
N GLY A 115 -5.90 -18.38 20.02
CA GLY A 115 -5.15 -18.94 18.89
C GLY A 115 -3.77 -18.30 18.72
N THR A 116 -3.61 -17.02 19.06
CA THR A 116 -2.33 -16.33 18.89
C THR A 116 -1.20 -16.96 19.70
N SER A 117 -1.49 -17.47 20.90
CA SER A 117 -0.51 -18.15 21.76
C SER A 117 0.10 -19.40 21.10
N THR A 118 -0.60 -20.03 20.15
CA THR A 118 -0.12 -21.20 19.41
C THR A 118 0.94 -20.82 18.38
N PHE A 119 0.89 -19.61 17.84
CA PHE A 119 1.75 -19.16 16.73
C PHE A 119 2.80 -18.12 17.15
N ILE A 120 2.59 -17.46 18.29
CA ILE A 120 3.46 -16.37 18.77
C ILE A 120 4.12 -16.82 20.08
N SER A 121 5.41 -17.17 20.00
CA SER A 121 6.19 -17.64 21.16
C SER A 121 6.80 -16.50 21.99
N ASN A 122 6.95 -15.29 21.41
CA ASN A 122 7.54 -14.13 22.08
C ASN A 122 6.74 -12.87 21.78
N SER A 123 6.41 -12.11 22.82
CA SER A 123 5.64 -10.85 22.68
C SER A 123 6.48 -9.66 22.21
N HIS A 124 7.81 -9.68 22.38
CA HIS A 124 8.71 -8.56 22.05
C HIS A 124 8.19 -7.25 22.65
N PRO A 125 8.24 -7.07 23.97
CA PRO A 125 7.60 -5.94 24.66
C PRO A 125 8.17 -4.57 24.24
N GLU A 126 9.45 -4.50 23.89
CA GLU A 126 10.11 -3.30 23.35
C GLU A 126 9.42 -2.78 22.08
N GLU A 127 9.08 -3.67 21.16
CA GLU A 127 8.40 -3.31 19.92
C GLU A 127 6.91 -2.99 20.18
N MET A 128 6.29 -3.60 21.18
CA MET A 128 4.93 -3.23 21.61
C MET A 128 4.90 -1.81 22.19
N PHE A 129 5.90 -1.45 22.99
CA PHE A 129 6.05 -0.09 23.49
C PHE A 129 6.25 0.91 22.35
N MET A 130 7.16 0.61 21.40
CA MET A 130 7.38 1.45 20.22
C MET A 130 6.12 1.61 19.37
N ALA A 131 5.33 0.54 19.22
CA ALA A 131 4.05 0.59 18.51
C ALA A 131 3.07 1.55 19.19
N GLY A 132 2.96 1.47 20.52
CA GLY A 132 2.14 2.39 21.32
C GLY A 132 2.55 3.85 21.17
N GLU A 133 3.86 4.14 21.23
CA GLU A 133 4.38 5.50 21.03
C GLU A 133 4.14 6.02 19.60
N SER A 134 4.23 5.15 18.59
CA SER A 134 3.93 5.54 17.20
C SER A 134 2.44 5.88 17.01
N ILE A 135 1.54 5.12 17.63
CA ILE A 135 0.08 5.38 17.53
C ILE A 135 -0.31 6.70 18.21
N LYS A 136 0.38 7.11 19.28
CA LYS A 136 0.11 8.40 19.96
C LYS A 136 0.36 9.62 19.07
N GLN A 137 1.12 9.49 17.98
CA GLN A 137 1.50 10.62 17.13
C GLN A 137 0.49 10.87 15.99
N ILE A 138 -0.81 10.74 16.29
CA ILE A 138 -1.88 10.80 15.27
C ILE A 138 -1.85 12.09 14.42
N GLU A 139 -1.52 13.25 15.01
CA GLU A 139 -1.47 14.51 14.27
C GLU A 139 -0.32 14.52 13.24
N LYS A 140 0.82 13.94 13.58
CA LYS A 140 1.92 13.76 12.62
C LYS A 140 1.55 12.74 11.53
N LEU A 141 0.78 11.70 11.87
CA LEU A 141 0.27 10.74 10.90
C LEU A 141 -0.65 11.39 9.86
N LYS A 142 -1.46 12.40 10.26
CA LYS A 142 -2.28 13.18 9.31
C LYS A 142 -1.41 13.94 8.31
N ILE A 143 -0.38 14.62 8.79
CA ILE A 143 0.57 15.33 7.92
C ILE A 143 1.24 14.35 6.96
N TYR A 144 1.74 13.23 7.48
CA TYR A 144 2.40 12.20 6.67
C TYR A 144 1.45 11.58 5.63
N SER A 145 0.21 11.26 6.00
CA SER A 145 -0.80 10.71 5.08
C SER A 145 -1.05 11.66 3.90
N ASN A 146 -1.23 12.95 4.19
CA ASN A 146 -1.46 13.96 3.15
C ASN A 146 -0.26 14.10 2.22
N GLU A 147 0.97 14.14 2.77
CA GLU A 147 2.19 14.19 1.98
C GLU A 147 2.37 12.91 1.14
N LEU A 148 2.06 11.75 1.70
CA LEU A 148 2.14 10.47 1.01
C LEU A 148 1.28 10.45 -0.26
N LEU A 149 0.02 10.84 -0.15
CA LEU A 149 -0.90 10.88 -1.28
C LEU A 149 -0.54 11.98 -2.29
N ARG A 150 -0.18 13.18 -1.79
CA ARG A 150 0.22 14.31 -2.63
C ARG A 150 1.48 14.02 -3.44
N ILE A 151 2.54 13.55 -2.78
CA ILE A 151 3.83 13.26 -3.44
C ILE A 151 3.67 12.08 -4.40
N SER A 152 2.88 11.06 -4.06
CA SER A 152 2.59 9.96 -4.99
C SER A 152 1.91 10.44 -6.27
N LYS A 153 0.89 11.28 -6.14
CA LYS A 153 0.17 11.86 -7.30
C LYS A 153 1.10 12.72 -8.17
N GLU A 154 1.92 13.55 -7.55
CA GLU A 154 2.85 14.42 -8.25
C GLU A 154 3.96 13.62 -8.95
N LEU A 155 4.51 12.59 -8.30
CA LEU A 155 5.49 11.70 -8.93
C LEU A 155 4.90 10.95 -10.12
N GLU A 156 3.67 10.44 -10.00
CA GLU A 156 2.95 9.79 -11.10
C GLU A 156 2.80 10.74 -12.30
N SER A 157 2.38 11.98 -12.07
CA SER A 157 2.21 12.98 -13.13
C SER A 157 3.54 13.33 -13.80
N ASN A 158 4.59 13.59 -13.00
CA ASN A 158 5.92 13.90 -13.57
C ASN A 158 6.49 12.73 -14.38
N LEU A 159 6.32 11.48 -13.92
CA LEU A 159 6.76 10.31 -14.68
C LEU A 159 5.99 10.17 -15.99
N TYR A 160 4.69 10.42 -15.99
CA TYR A 160 3.87 10.42 -17.21
C TYR A 160 4.32 11.49 -18.21
N GLU A 161 4.57 12.71 -17.75
CA GLU A 161 5.09 13.81 -18.58
C GLU A 161 6.48 13.52 -19.18
N LEU A 162 7.29 12.72 -18.49
CA LEU A 162 8.58 12.23 -18.94
C LEU A 162 8.49 10.96 -19.81
N ASN A 163 7.29 10.61 -20.31
CA ASN A 163 7.01 9.45 -21.15
C ASN A 163 7.36 8.09 -20.50
N VAL A 164 7.38 8.01 -19.17
CA VAL A 164 7.40 6.72 -18.48
C VAL A 164 5.99 6.12 -18.56
N ASN A 165 5.89 4.87 -18.98
CA ASN A 165 4.59 4.20 -19.13
C ASN A 165 3.98 3.87 -17.75
N VAL A 166 3.46 4.89 -17.07
CA VAL A 166 2.74 4.75 -15.79
C VAL A 166 1.24 4.55 -16.03
N LEU A 167 0.63 3.69 -15.25
CA LEU A 167 -0.82 3.59 -15.22
C LEU A 167 -1.41 4.78 -14.48
N LYS A 168 -1.91 5.76 -15.24
CA LYS A 168 -2.50 6.98 -14.67
C LYS A 168 -3.82 6.67 -13.98
N LYS A 169 -3.97 7.16 -12.75
CA LYS A 169 -5.19 6.99 -11.96
C LYS A 169 -6.32 7.91 -12.43
N ASP A 170 -7.54 7.42 -12.27
CA ASP A 170 -8.76 8.21 -12.46
C ASP A 170 -8.94 9.17 -11.27
N ASP A 171 -9.05 10.46 -11.55
CA ASP A 171 -9.23 11.52 -10.54
C ASP A 171 -10.58 11.44 -9.82
N ASN A 172 -11.56 10.70 -10.35
CA ASN A 172 -12.87 10.49 -9.72
C ASN A 172 -12.87 9.37 -8.67
N LYS A 173 -11.76 8.65 -8.51
CA LYS A 173 -11.61 7.56 -7.55
C LYS A 173 -10.63 7.96 -6.44
N ILE A 174 -10.76 7.33 -5.28
CA ILE A 174 -9.84 7.56 -4.15
C ILE A 174 -8.52 6.82 -4.46
N PRO A 175 -7.43 7.55 -4.78
CA PRO A 175 -6.18 6.91 -5.15
C PRO A 175 -5.46 6.32 -3.94
N THR A 176 -4.71 5.23 -4.15
CA THR A 176 -3.70 4.79 -3.20
C THR A 176 -2.34 5.45 -3.48
N GLN A 177 -1.39 5.27 -2.55
CA GLN A 177 -0.02 5.76 -2.70
C GLN A 177 0.81 4.96 -3.71
N HIS A 178 0.28 3.91 -4.30
CA HIS A 178 1.02 3.08 -5.23
C HIS A 178 1.05 3.71 -6.63
N ILE A 179 2.22 3.70 -7.27
CA ILE A 179 2.41 4.06 -8.67
C ILE A 179 2.85 2.80 -9.40
N TRP A 180 2.19 2.49 -10.52
CA TRP A 180 2.54 1.34 -11.34
C TRP A 180 3.16 1.78 -12.65
N VAL A 181 4.38 1.30 -12.91
CA VAL A 181 5.07 1.45 -14.18
C VAL A 181 4.92 0.16 -14.95
N LEU A 182 4.36 0.25 -16.15
CA LEU A 182 4.07 -0.88 -17.03
C LEU A 182 5.22 -1.12 -18.00
N PHE A 183 5.43 -2.38 -18.36
CA PHE A 183 6.44 -2.81 -19.33
C PHE A 183 5.86 -3.89 -20.25
N ASP A 184 6.15 -3.77 -21.53
CA ASP A 184 5.72 -4.78 -22.51
C ASP A 184 6.50 -6.09 -22.37
N ASN A 185 7.69 -6.04 -21.76
CA ASN A 185 8.60 -7.16 -21.63
C ASN A 185 9.11 -7.34 -20.21
N LYS A 186 8.96 -8.55 -19.69
CA LYS A 186 9.43 -8.95 -18.34
C LYS A 186 10.93 -8.69 -18.14
N ASN A 187 11.77 -8.97 -19.16
CA ASN A 187 13.21 -8.81 -19.03
C ASN A 187 13.62 -7.34 -18.96
N ILE A 188 12.95 -6.48 -19.74
CA ILE A 188 13.15 -5.02 -19.69
C ILE A 188 12.74 -4.51 -18.30
N CYS A 189 11.59 -4.94 -17.80
CA CYS A 189 11.14 -4.59 -16.44
C CYS A 189 12.16 -4.99 -15.38
N TYR A 190 12.66 -6.24 -15.44
CA TYR A 190 13.66 -6.73 -14.50
C TYR A 190 14.99 -5.98 -14.60
N SER A 191 15.46 -5.69 -15.81
CA SER A 191 16.66 -4.88 -16.04
C SER A 191 16.52 -3.47 -15.46
N SER A 192 15.38 -2.81 -15.71
CA SER A 192 15.08 -1.49 -15.16
C SER A 192 15.04 -1.51 -13.62
N PHE A 193 14.42 -2.52 -13.03
CA PHE A 193 14.44 -2.76 -11.58
C PHE A 193 15.86 -2.83 -11.04
N LYS A 194 16.73 -3.65 -11.67
CA LYS A 194 18.12 -3.81 -11.24
C LYS A 194 18.96 -2.55 -11.44
N ASN A 195 18.70 -1.78 -12.49
CA ASN A 195 19.38 -0.51 -12.73
C ASN A 195 18.99 0.55 -11.69
N LEU A 196 17.70 0.64 -11.34
CA LEU A 196 17.22 1.52 -10.27
C LEU A 196 17.86 1.14 -8.92
N GLU A 197 17.93 -0.14 -8.60
CA GLU A 197 18.59 -0.63 -7.38
C GLU A 197 20.08 -0.22 -7.33
N LYS A 198 20.81 -0.32 -8.45
CA LYS A 198 22.21 0.09 -8.55
C LYS A 198 22.45 1.59 -8.28
N ILE A 199 21.51 2.44 -8.63
CA ILE A 199 21.59 3.88 -8.33
C ILE A 199 20.97 4.26 -6.98
N GLY A 200 20.58 3.25 -6.15
CA GLY A 200 20.04 3.45 -4.81
C GLY A 200 18.55 3.80 -4.76
N LEU A 201 17.80 3.62 -5.85
CA LEU A 201 16.35 3.81 -5.90
C LEU A 201 15.64 2.45 -5.86
N TYR A 202 15.09 2.12 -4.70
CA TYR A 202 14.46 0.83 -4.46
C TYR A 202 12.99 0.85 -4.84
N THR A 203 12.58 -0.10 -5.68
CA THR A 203 11.21 -0.31 -6.14
C THR A 203 10.80 -1.77 -5.96
N ASN A 204 9.55 -2.12 -6.26
CA ASN A 204 9.11 -3.50 -6.24
C ASN A 204 8.90 -4.02 -7.67
N TYR A 205 9.73 -4.96 -8.11
CA TYR A 205 9.50 -5.75 -9.31
C TYR A 205 8.49 -6.85 -9.00
N ARG A 206 7.38 -6.90 -9.74
CA ARG A 206 6.33 -7.89 -9.48
C ARG A 206 5.39 -8.11 -10.66
N LEU A 207 4.63 -9.20 -10.60
CA LEU A 207 3.45 -9.37 -11.43
C LEU A 207 2.36 -8.45 -10.91
N LEU A 208 2.01 -7.43 -11.70
CA LEU A 208 0.95 -6.49 -11.35
C LEU A 208 -0.43 -7.19 -11.43
N PRO A 209 -1.38 -6.80 -10.55
CA PRO A 209 -2.72 -7.33 -10.61
C PRO A 209 -3.44 -6.93 -11.90
N TYR A 210 -4.68 -7.40 -12.08
CA TYR A 210 -5.54 -7.08 -13.21
C TYR A 210 -4.99 -7.48 -14.59
N ARG A 211 -4.14 -8.52 -14.63
CA ARG A 211 -3.53 -9.05 -15.86
C ARG A 211 -2.61 -8.06 -16.59
N LEU A 212 -2.08 -7.07 -15.88
CA LEU A 212 -1.19 -6.04 -16.45
C LEU A 212 0.23 -6.54 -16.75
N GLY A 213 0.55 -7.80 -16.42
CA GLY A 213 1.89 -8.33 -16.63
C GLY A 213 2.90 -7.89 -15.57
N TYR A 214 4.18 -8.02 -15.88
CA TYR A 214 5.25 -7.59 -14.97
C TYR A 214 5.46 -6.08 -15.04
N GLY A 215 5.61 -5.46 -13.88
CA GLY A 215 5.86 -4.03 -13.76
C GLY A 215 6.59 -3.65 -12.50
N LEU A 216 6.81 -2.38 -12.31
CA LEU A 216 7.35 -1.82 -11.07
C LEU A 216 6.23 -1.16 -10.28
N ARG A 217 6.11 -1.53 -9.01
CA ARG A 217 5.32 -0.77 -8.05
C ARG A 217 6.26 0.18 -7.29
N ILE A 218 6.01 1.46 -7.39
CA ILE A 218 6.74 2.51 -6.70
C ILE A 218 5.89 2.99 -5.52
N GLY A 219 6.51 3.09 -4.36
CA GLY A 219 5.93 3.68 -3.15
C GLY A 219 6.86 4.73 -2.59
N VAL A 220 6.34 5.90 -2.25
CA VAL A 220 7.14 7.05 -1.79
C VAL A 220 7.31 7.13 -0.27
N GLY A 221 6.68 6.25 0.50
CA GLY A 221 6.68 6.31 1.96
C GLY A 221 8.08 6.34 2.59
N GLY A 222 8.96 5.43 2.18
CA GLY A 222 10.34 5.41 2.65
C GLY A 222 11.14 6.64 2.22
N ALA A 223 10.91 7.14 1.02
CA ALA A 223 11.56 8.35 0.53
C ALA A 223 11.13 9.60 1.33
N ILE A 224 9.84 9.72 1.67
CA ILE A 224 9.33 10.80 2.53
C ILE A 224 9.96 10.74 3.92
N GLN A 225 10.09 9.55 4.50
CA GLN A 225 10.78 9.36 5.77
C GLN A 225 12.28 9.69 5.69
N SER A 226 12.87 9.54 4.50
CA SER A 226 14.26 9.95 4.22
C SER A 226 14.41 11.42 3.84
N GLY A 227 13.33 12.21 3.86
CA GLY A 227 13.38 13.65 3.61
C GLY A 227 12.92 14.09 2.22
N LEU A 228 12.32 13.21 1.41
CA LEU A 228 11.69 13.64 0.15
C LEU A 228 10.56 14.64 0.46
N ARG A 229 10.57 15.77 -0.24
CA ARG A 229 9.55 16.81 -0.17
C ARG A 229 9.08 17.14 -1.59
N LYS A 230 7.97 17.89 -1.71
CA LYS A 230 7.35 18.26 -2.98
C LYS A 230 8.36 18.85 -3.99
N GLU A 231 9.18 19.78 -3.54
CA GLU A 231 10.18 20.46 -4.36
C GLU A 231 11.25 19.54 -4.98
N ASN A 232 11.37 18.32 -4.47
CA ASN A 232 12.34 17.32 -4.94
C ASN A 232 11.72 16.27 -5.89
N VAL A 233 10.38 16.27 -6.07
CA VAL A 233 9.69 15.20 -6.81
C VAL A 233 10.05 15.18 -8.28
N SER A 234 10.18 16.36 -8.91
CA SER A 234 10.56 16.46 -10.33
C SER A 234 11.97 15.92 -10.59
N GLU A 235 12.92 16.17 -9.68
CA GLU A 235 14.27 15.64 -9.77
C GLU A 235 14.28 14.10 -9.63
N LEU A 236 13.49 13.56 -8.67
CA LEU A 236 13.31 12.12 -8.52
C LEU A 236 12.71 11.48 -9.78
N ALA A 237 11.70 12.11 -10.37
CA ALA A 237 11.06 11.61 -11.59
C ALA A 237 12.04 11.55 -12.75
N LYS A 238 12.90 12.55 -12.91
CA LYS A 238 13.96 12.56 -13.93
C LYS A 238 14.95 11.41 -13.76
N LEU A 239 15.45 11.21 -12.54
CA LEU A 239 16.36 10.09 -12.22
C LEU A 239 15.74 8.73 -12.56
N ILE A 240 14.46 8.53 -12.22
CA ILE A 240 13.74 7.30 -12.52
C ILE A 240 13.57 7.14 -14.04
N SER A 241 13.11 8.18 -14.74
CA SER A 241 12.88 8.17 -16.19
C SER A 241 14.17 7.90 -16.97
N GLU A 242 15.27 8.57 -16.62
CA GLU A 242 16.57 8.33 -17.25
C GLU A 242 17.09 6.91 -17.01
N CYS A 243 16.95 6.42 -15.79
CA CYS A 243 17.37 5.05 -15.46
C CYS A 243 16.57 3.99 -16.23
N ILE A 244 15.26 4.20 -16.41
CA ILE A 244 14.41 3.29 -17.18
C ILE A 244 14.75 3.34 -18.67
N SER A 245 14.96 4.54 -19.24
CA SER A 245 15.17 4.73 -20.67
C SER A 245 16.59 4.44 -21.14
N LYS A 246 17.60 4.84 -20.37
CA LYS A 246 19.02 4.75 -20.74
C LYS A 246 19.78 3.64 -20.00
N GLY A 247 19.20 3.10 -18.92
CA GLY A 247 19.88 2.14 -18.07
C GLY A 247 20.81 2.78 -17.04
N TYR A 248 21.67 1.93 -16.45
CA TYR A 248 22.67 2.37 -15.47
C TYR A 248 23.84 3.11 -16.16
N SER A 249 24.30 4.22 -15.55
CA SER A 249 25.59 4.84 -15.84
C SER A 249 26.24 5.32 -14.51
N SER A 250 27.57 5.51 -14.53
CA SER A 250 28.30 6.06 -13.38
C SER A 250 27.84 7.48 -13.03
N ASP A 251 27.55 8.28 -14.05
CA ASP A 251 27.12 9.67 -13.88
C ASP A 251 25.73 9.72 -13.25
N LEU A 252 24.78 8.94 -13.76
CA LEU A 252 23.43 8.83 -13.17
C LEU A 252 23.47 8.31 -11.73
N ASN A 253 24.37 7.36 -11.43
CA ASN A 253 24.58 6.90 -10.06
C ASN A 253 25.11 8.02 -9.15
N GLN A 254 26.04 8.83 -9.64
CA GLN A 254 26.56 9.97 -8.88
C GLN A 254 25.49 11.04 -8.64
N GLU A 255 24.68 11.34 -9.65
CA GLU A 255 23.54 12.27 -9.53
C GLU A 255 22.53 11.77 -8.51
N SER A 256 22.16 10.49 -8.59
CA SER A 256 21.24 9.90 -7.63
C SER A 256 21.78 9.92 -6.19
N ARG A 257 23.07 9.63 -5.99
CA ARG A 257 23.71 9.76 -4.67
C ARG A 257 23.69 11.17 -4.13
N ASN A 258 23.92 12.17 -5.00
CA ASN A 258 23.86 13.59 -4.62
C ASN A 258 22.41 13.98 -4.22
N PHE A 259 21.45 13.53 -5.02
CA PHE A 259 20.02 13.71 -4.70
C PHE A 259 19.65 13.11 -3.33
N ILE A 260 20.02 11.85 -3.08
CA ILE A 260 19.75 11.18 -1.80
C ILE A 260 20.39 11.95 -0.63
N LYS A 261 21.64 12.41 -0.78
CA LYS A 261 22.30 13.23 0.23
C LYS A 261 21.60 14.56 0.46
N LYS A 262 21.06 15.17 -0.62
CA LYS A 262 20.32 16.43 -0.57
C LYS A 262 19.02 16.27 0.23
N ILE A 263 18.20 15.27 -0.11
CA ILE A 263 16.92 15.06 0.57
C ILE A 263 17.08 14.65 2.03
N ASN A 264 18.10 13.87 2.37
CA ASN A 264 18.37 13.46 3.76
C ASN A 264 18.65 14.63 4.71
N LYS A 265 19.07 15.80 4.19
CA LYS A 265 19.24 17.03 4.96
C LYS A 265 17.93 17.64 5.43
N ASN A 266 16.81 17.34 4.77
CA ASN A 266 15.49 17.84 5.14
C ASN A 266 14.95 17.20 6.45
N GLY A 267 15.61 16.12 6.91
CA GLY A 267 15.19 15.39 8.11
C GLY A 267 13.93 14.55 7.92
N LYS A 268 13.60 13.77 8.94
CA LYS A 268 12.39 12.91 8.95
C LYS A 268 11.13 13.76 9.12
N LEU A 269 10.03 13.31 8.56
CA LEU A 269 8.73 13.96 8.74
C LEU A 269 8.09 13.53 10.07
N ILE A 270 8.29 12.28 10.46
CA ILE A 270 7.83 11.65 11.71
C ILE A 270 8.95 10.79 12.32
#